data_407c404967ad888a0105202dc130cf4e
#
_entry.id   407c404967ad888a0105202dc130cf4e
#
_cell.length_a   1.000
_cell.length_b   1.000
_cell.length_c   1.000
_cell.angle_alpha   90.00
_cell.angle_beta   90.00
_cell.angle_gamma   90.00
#
_symmetry.space_group_name_H-M   'P 1'
#
loop_
_entity.id
_entity.type
_entity.pdbx_description
1 polymer ?
#
loop_
_entity_poly.entity_id
_entity_poly.type
_entity_poly.pdbx_seq_one_letter_code
_entity_poly.pdbx_strand_id
1 'polypeptide(L)'
;MSVAVAAAGLGIVAHATGVFHRTELSTIDTRFRIRGRDPGLVKNFVVVKIDEATFTYFNNHHIADQWPFHRRYHARVIDNLVKAGAREVAVDIQFTEPSANPTDDEDLAESVAHAGHVVLATTTVGPHGTTDVLGGDANLRHFGARAADATVIPDTDGVSRRMQFEYQDLDTFGVAIAQNARMRPITAAMFGGPTTSVPIDYAGPPLTVPSLSYWQVYENDFPASAVRGKIVIIGATASTLQDVHETATSGSEASGRLMSGSELVANEAATALAGIPLRDSPGWVNVLLIIVLGCAAPLLGTRGWVLRALLGALIIAALYAVAVQLAFNSGRIISLIDPLFALLVGIVGTLSVVYLTEAFERQYARTLFARFVPPGVVDEVLKRTDDDLRLGGLERVCTVMFTDLRGFTSFSESQPAAHVIEVVNYYLNEMTEAILGHGGTLIDYMGDGIMAVFGAPLDQADHADRALASAREMLTGRLPKFNQWLTDQGHPSSFRMGIGLNSGKVMCGNVGAEQRVAYTVIGDTTNTASRIEGMT
;
A
#
# COMPACT_ATOMS: atom_id res chain seq x y z
N MET A 1 15.19 8.51 -8.68
CA MET A 1 15.33 7.20 -9.34
C MET A 1 15.47 6.05 -8.34
N SER A 2 16.37 6.10 -7.36
CA SER A 2 16.56 5.04 -6.35
C SER A 2 15.29 4.67 -5.56
N VAL A 3 14.46 5.66 -5.18
CA VAL A 3 13.20 5.43 -4.46
C VAL A 3 12.20 4.65 -5.31
N ALA A 4 12.08 4.99 -6.60
CA ALA A 4 11.18 4.29 -7.53
C ALA A 4 11.56 2.81 -7.70
N VAL A 5 12.87 2.54 -7.85
CA VAL A 5 13.40 1.16 -7.94
C VAL A 5 13.15 0.39 -6.65
N ALA A 6 13.39 1.01 -5.49
CA ALA A 6 13.15 0.39 -4.19
C ALA A 6 11.66 0.09 -3.96
N ALA A 7 10.76 1.02 -4.28
CA ALA A 7 9.32 0.85 -4.13
C ALA A 7 8.78 -0.27 -5.04
N ALA A 8 9.18 -0.28 -6.31
CA ALA A 8 8.82 -1.35 -7.24
C ALA A 8 9.40 -2.70 -6.80
N GLY A 9 10.68 -2.74 -6.39
CA GLY A 9 11.34 -3.95 -5.90
C GLY A 9 10.65 -4.55 -4.66
N LEU A 10 10.35 -3.73 -3.65
CA LEU A 10 9.63 -4.19 -2.46
C LEU A 10 8.21 -4.67 -2.78
N GLY A 11 7.50 -3.98 -3.68
CA GLY A 11 6.19 -4.43 -4.14
C GLY A 11 6.24 -5.77 -4.86
N ILE A 12 7.23 -6.01 -5.73
CA ILE A 12 7.43 -7.30 -6.41
C ILE A 12 7.78 -8.40 -5.41
N VAL A 13 8.64 -8.11 -4.43
CA VAL A 13 8.98 -9.09 -3.37
C VAL A 13 7.74 -9.43 -2.54
N ALA A 14 6.95 -8.44 -2.14
CA ALA A 14 5.70 -8.66 -1.40
C ALA A 14 4.72 -9.54 -2.20
N HIS A 15 4.56 -9.27 -3.50
CA HIS A 15 3.74 -10.08 -4.41
C HIS A 15 4.26 -11.53 -4.53
N ALA A 16 5.57 -11.71 -4.74
CA ALA A 16 6.18 -13.03 -4.91
C ALA A 16 6.14 -13.88 -3.63
N THR A 17 6.24 -13.25 -2.45
CA THR A 17 6.16 -13.93 -1.14
C THR A 17 4.73 -14.14 -0.65
N GLY A 18 3.73 -13.51 -1.27
CA GLY A 18 2.34 -13.61 -0.86
C GLY A 18 2.02 -13.02 0.52
N VAL A 19 2.83 -12.08 1.01
CA VAL A 19 2.65 -11.45 2.34
C VAL A 19 1.24 -10.87 2.52
N PHE A 20 0.65 -10.33 1.45
CA PHE A 20 -0.70 -9.76 1.48
C PHE A 20 -1.77 -10.69 0.93
N HIS A 21 -1.49 -11.97 0.73
CA HIS A 21 -2.41 -12.91 0.07
C HIS A 21 -3.80 -12.94 0.72
N ARG A 22 -3.88 -13.06 2.06
CA ARG A 22 -5.17 -13.05 2.78
C ARG A 22 -5.93 -11.72 2.61
N THR A 23 -5.21 -10.60 2.66
CA THR A 23 -5.82 -9.28 2.45
C THR A 23 -6.32 -9.12 1.02
N GLU A 24 -5.58 -9.62 0.03
CA GLU A 24 -6.01 -9.64 -1.38
C GLU A 24 -7.30 -10.47 -1.55
N LEU A 25 -7.39 -11.66 -0.95
CA LEU A 25 -8.58 -12.50 -0.97
C LEU A 25 -9.81 -11.74 -0.39
N SER A 26 -9.68 -11.06 0.74
CA SER A 26 -10.78 -10.28 1.33
C SER A 26 -11.24 -9.10 0.45
N THR A 27 -10.35 -8.58 -0.43
CA THR A 27 -10.75 -7.56 -1.40
C THR A 27 -11.67 -8.14 -2.49
N ILE A 28 -11.53 -9.42 -2.83
CA ILE A 28 -12.42 -10.12 -3.79
C ILE A 28 -13.85 -10.15 -3.23
N ASP A 29 -14.02 -10.47 -1.96
CA ASP A 29 -15.32 -10.47 -1.28
C ASP A 29 -15.97 -9.08 -1.31
N THR A 30 -15.17 -8.05 -1.07
CA THR A 30 -15.60 -6.66 -1.18
C THR A 30 -16.05 -6.30 -2.60
N ARG A 31 -15.33 -6.78 -3.62
CA ARG A 31 -15.68 -6.57 -5.04
C ARG A 31 -17.00 -7.24 -5.42
N PHE A 32 -17.26 -8.45 -4.93
CA PHE A 32 -18.58 -9.10 -5.08
C PHE A 32 -19.69 -8.28 -4.42
N ARG A 33 -19.46 -7.77 -3.22
CA ARG A 33 -20.41 -6.92 -2.50
C ARG A 33 -20.74 -5.64 -3.28
N ILE A 34 -19.74 -4.99 -3.86
CA ILE A 34 -19.90 -3.78 -4.69
C ILE A 34 -20.63 -4.11 -6.00
N ARG A 35 -20.31 -5.25 -6.63
CA ARG A 35 -20.99 -5.70 -7.86
C ARG A 35 -22.47 -5.97 -7.62
N GLY A 36 -22.81 -6.50 -6.44
CA GLY A 36 -24.17 -6.83 -6.07
C GLY A 36 -24.69 -8.14 -6.67
N ARG A 37 -26.01 -8.32 -6.72
CA ARG A 37 -26.68 -9.55 -7.17
C ARG A 37 -26.76 -9.62 -8.69
N ASP A 38 -26.46 -10.81 -9.24
CA ASP A 38 -26.70 -11.17 -10.64
C ASP A 38 -27.55 -12.46 -10.72
N PRO A 39 -28.87 -12.39 -10.50
CA PRO A 39 -29.73 -13.55 -10.55
C PRO A 39 -29.82 -14.16 -11.96
N GLY A 40 -29.36 -13.43 -12.99
CA GLY A 40 -29.31 -13.91 -14.37
C GLY A 40 -28.40 -15.13 -14.54
N LEU A 41 -27.30 -15.17 -13.76
CA LEU A 41 -26.33 -16.27 -13.77
C LEU A 41 -26.98 -17.62 -13.39
N VAL A 42 -27.86 -17.62 -12.38
CA VAL A 42 -28.47 -18.82 -11.81
C VAL A 42 -29.94 -19.00 -12.21
N LYS A 43 -30.43 -18.30 -13.23
CA LYS A 43 -31.85 -18.35 -13.67
C LYS A 43 -32.31 -19.75 -14.09
N ASN A 44 -31.42 -20.61 -14.53
CA ASN A 44 -31.69 -21.98 -14.97
C ASN A 44 -31.56 -23.01 -13.84
N PHE A 45 -31.33 -22.57 -12.61
CA PHE A 45 -31.14 -23.44 -11.45
C PHE A 45 -32.28 -23.28 -10.44
N VAL A 46 -32.55 -24.35 -9.71
CA VAL A 46 -33.44 -24.37 -8.54
C VAL A 46 -32.85 -25.30 -7.49
N VAL A 47 -32.78 -24.84 -6.25
CA VAL A 47 -32.40 -25.68 -5.12
C VAL A 47 -33.64 -26.22 -4.41
N VAL A 48 -33.74 -27.55 -4.30
CA VAL A 48 -34.75 -28.22 -3.45
C VAL A 48 -34.12 -28.45 -2.08
N LYS A 49 -34.57 -27.68 -1.11
CA LYS A 49 -33.97 -27.58 0.22
C LYS A 49 -34.52 -28.61 1.19
N ILE A 50 -33.68 -29.46 1.75
CA ILE A 50 -33.99 -30.20 2.97
C ILE A 50 -33.77 -29.24 4.14
N ASP A 51 -34.77 -28.44 4.39
CA ASP A 51 -34.77 -27.33 5.35
C ASP A 51 -35.52 -27.66 6.64
N GLU A 52 -35.49 -26.77 7.62
CA GLU A 52 -36.23 -26.93 8.89
C GLU A 52 -37.76 -27.07 8.67
N ALA A 53 -38.29 -26.47 7.60
CA ALA A 53 -39.70 -26.60 7.25
C ALA A 53 -40.03 -28.04 6.81
N THR A 54 -39.11 -28.70 6.10
CA THR A 54 -39.22 -30.11 5.71
C THR A 54 -39.25 -31.03 6.94
N PHE A 55 -38.35 -30.85 7.89
CA PHE A 55 -38.36 -31.64 9.13
C PHE A 55 -39.65 -31.44 9.92
N THR A 56 -40.08 -30.19 10.07
CA THR A 56 -41.33 -29.86 10.75
C THR A 56 -42.55 -30.51 10.08
N TYR A 57 -42.61 -30.46 8.74
CA TYR A 57 -43.71 -31.05 7.96
C TYR A 57 -43.72 -32.58 8.12
N PHE A 58 -42.55 -33.25 7.94
CA PHE A 58 -42.45 -34.70 8.01
C PHE A 58 -42.78 -35.25 9.39
N ASN A 59 -42.32 -34.58 10.45
CA ASN A 59 -42.66 -34.95 11.83
C ASN A 59 -44.15 -34.81 12.12
N ASN A 60 -44.77 -33.68 11.72
CA ASN A 60 -46.18 -33.43 11.94
C ASN A 60 -47.12 -34.39 11.20
N HIS A 61 -46.66 -34.93 10.05
CA HIS A 61 -47.44 -35.87 9.24
C HIS A 61 -46.98 -37.33 9.42
N HIS A 62 -46.08 -37.60 10.37
CA HIS A 62 -45.57 -38.93 10.66
C HIS A 62 -44.96 -39.63 9.43
N ILE A 63 -44.32 -38.85 8.53
CA ILE A 63 -43.64 -39.37 7.33
C ILE A 63 -42.24 -39.87 7.67
N ALA A 64 -41.43 -39.00 8.31
CA ALA A 64 -40.11 -39.31 8.84
C ALA A 64 -39.84 -38.42 10.04
N ASP A 65 -39.21 -38.97 11.07
CA ASP A 65 -38.85 -38.28 12.31
C ASP A 65 -37.33 -38.12 12.47
N GLN A 66 -36.52 -38.78 11.62
CA GLN A 66 -35.07 -38.78 11.71
C GLN A 66 -34.40 -38.61 10.32
N TRP A 67 -33.20 -38.04 10.35
CA TRP A 67 -32.29 -37.99 9.22
C TRP A 67 -31.23 -39.12 9.39
N PRO A 68 -30.79 -39.79 8.33
CA PRO A 68 -31.15 -39.59 6.91
C PRO A 68 -32.51 -40.15 6.56
N PHE A 69 -33.20 -39.47 5.63
CA PHE A 69 -34.48 -39.91 5.12
C PHE A 69 -34.35 -41.23 4.34
N HIS A 70 -35.41 -42.06 4.34
CA HIS A 70 -35.50 -43.26 3.54
C HIS A 70 -35.33 -42.96 2.04
N ARG A 71 -34.61 -43.79 1.34
CA ARG A 71 -34.26 -43.60 -0.10
C ARG A 71 -35.51 -43.51 -0.98
N ARG A 72 -36.59 -44.24 -0.67
CA ARG A 72 -37.89 -44.13 -1.34
C ARG A 72 -38.45 -42.69 -1.33
N TYR A 73 -38.12 -41.85 -0.35
CA TYR A 73 -38.58 -40.45 -0.33
C TYR A 73 -37.81 -39.61 -1.36
N HIS A 74 -36.54 -39.89 -1.51
CA HIS A 74 -35.73 -39.27 -2.57
C HIS A 74 -36.17 -39.73 -3.95
N ALA A 75 -36.51 -41.03 -4.11
CA ALA A 75 -37.10 -41.58 -5.33
C ALA A 75 -38.37 -40.81 -5.73
N ARG A 76 -39.33 -40.66 -4.80
CA ARG A 76 -40.58 -39.90 -5.04
C ARG A 76 -40.31 -38.44 -5.43
N VAL A 77 -39.34 -37.77 -4.80
CA VAL A 77 -39.00 -36.38 -5.12
C VAL A 77 -38.38 -36.30 -6.53
N ILE A 78 -37.48 -37.20 -6.91
CA ILE A 78 -36.90 -37.28 -8.26
C ILE A 78 -38.02 -37.46 -9.29
N ASP A 79 -38.94 -38.43 -9.08
CA ASP A 79 -40.06 -38.68 -9.98
C ASP A 79 -40.95 -37.46 -10.15
N ASN A 80 -41.30 -36.76 -9.06
CA ASN A 80 -42.14 -35.55 -9.12
C ASN A 80 -41.45 -34.43 -9.91
N LEU A 81 -40.12 -34.25 -9.76
CA LEU A 81 -39.35 -33.28 -10.53
C LEU A 81 -39.28 -33.61 -12.03
N VAL A 82 -39.08 -34.89 -12.37
CA VAL A 82 -39.09 -35.38 -13.75
C VAL A 82 -40.45 -35.18 -14.39
N LYS A 83 -41.55 -35.57 -13.68
CA LYS A 83 -42.93 -35.34 -14.14
C LYS A 83 -43.25 -33.86 -14.36
N ALA A 84 -42.70 -32.97 -13.53
CA ALA A 84 -42.83 -31.51 -13.67
C ALA A 84 -41.98 -30.94 -14.82
N GLY A 85 -41.11 -31.73 -15.43
CA GLY A 85 -40.28 -31.36 -16.58
C GLY A 85 -38.96 -30.72 -16.21
N ALA A 86 -38.36 -31.08 -15.09
CA ALA A 86 -36.98 -30.73 -14.79
C ALA A 86 -36.05 -31.23 -15.91
N ARG A 87 -35.03 -30.41 -16.28
CA ARG A 87 -34.07 -30.78 -17.32
C ARG A 87 -33.06 -31.81 -16.80
N GLU A 88 -32.68 -31.65 -15.57
CA GLU A 88 -31.70 -32.45 -14.88
C GLU A 88 -31.96 -32.42 -13.38
N VAL A 89 -31.69 -33.50 -12.71
CA VAL A 89 -31.72 -33.60 -11.26
C VAL A 89 -30.33 -33.97 -10.75
N ALA A 90 -29.82 -33.17 -9.83
CA ALA A 90 -28.59 -33.43 -9.10
C ALA A 90 -28.93 -33.64 -7.62
N VAL A 91 -28.31 -34.64 -6.98
CA VAL A 91 -28.62 -34.97 -5.59
C VAL A 91 -27.35 -34.86 -4.76
N ASP A 92 -27.33 -33.84 -3.94
CA ASP A 92 -26.21 -33.54 -3.02
C ASP A 92 -26.41 -34.28 -1.70
N ILE A 93 -26.53 -35.61 -1.82
CA ILE A 93 -26.66 -36.57 -0.72
C ILE A 93 -25.86 -37.81 -1.11
N GLN A 94 -25.12 -38.37 -0.17
CA GLN A 94 -24.31 -39.54 -0.42
C GLN A 94 -25.12 -40.87 -0.29
N PHE A 95 -25.04 -41.71 -1.30
CA PHE A 95 -25.64 -43.05 -1.33
C PHE A 95 -24.59 -44.13 -1.55
N THR A 96 -23.55 -44.13 -0.71
CA THR A 96 -22.40 -45.06 -0.84
C THR A 96 -22.63 -46.40 -0.13
N GLU A 97 -23.41 -46.43 0.94
CA GLU A 97 -23.69 -47.65 1.68
C GLU A 97 -25.10 -48.14 1.38
N PRO A 98 -25.37 -49.46 1.40
CA PRO A 98 -26.73 -49.97 1.29
C PRO A 98 -27.66 -49.45 2.40
N SER A 99 -28.93 -49.21 2.11
CA SER A 99 -29.88 -48.83 3.13
C SER A 99 -30.31 -50.01 4.00
N ALA A 100 -30.91 -49.73 5.15
CA ALA A 100 -31.45 -50.77 6.03
C ALA A 100 -32.58 -51.55 5.37
N ASN A 101 -33.25 -51.00 4.37
CA ASN A 101 -34.31 -51.63 3.61
C ASN A 101 -33.91 -51.71 2.12
N PRO A 102 -33.58 -52.91 1.58
CA PRO A 102 -33.17 -53.07 0.19
C PRO A 102 -34.20 -52.58 -0.83
N THR A 103 -35.49 -52.61 -0.54
CA THR A 103 -36.53 -52.12 -1.42
C THR A 103 -36.41 -50.60 -1.64
N ASP A 104 -36.01 -49.86 -0.61
CA ASP A 104 -35.79 -48.40 -0.73
C ASP A 104 -34.62 -48.09 -1.71
N ASP A 105 -33.62 -48.97 -1.79
CA ASP A 105 -32.50 -48.86 -2.73
C ASP A 105 -32.93 -49.13 -4.17
N GLU A 106 -33.82 -50.15 -4.34
CA GLU A 106 -34.44 -50.50 -5.63
C GLU A 106 -35.31 -49.33 -6.12
N ASP A 107 -36.19 -48.79 -5.26
CA ASP A 107 -37.03 -47.61 -5.59
C ASP A 107 -36.19 -46.42 -6.06
N LEU A 108 -35.09 -46.13 -5.35
CA LEU A 108 -34.22 -45.01 -5.73
C LEU A 108 -33.51 -45.28 -7.08
N ALA A 109 -33.01 -46.50 -7.28
CA ALA A 109 -32.32 -46.89 -8.51
C ALA A 109 -33.27 -46.87 -9.72
N GLU A 110 -34.55 -47.28 -9.56
CA GLU A 110 -35.56 -47.22 -10.59
C GLU A 110 -35.93 -45.77 -10.96
N SER A 111 -36.11 -44.91 -9.96
CA SER A 111 -36.40 -43.48 -10.20
C SER A 111 -35.20 -42.76 -10.87
N VAL A 112 -33.96 -43.09 -10.48
CA VAL A 112 -32.75 -42.58 -11.12
C VAL A 112 -32.63 -43.03 -12.58
N ALA A 113 -32.91 -44.31 -12.84
CA ALA A 113 -32.91 -44.88 -14.19
C ALA A 113 -34.05 -44.25 -15.07
N HIS A 114 -35.22 -44.04 -14.51
CA HIS A 114 -36.33 -43.40 -15.20
C HIS A 114 -36.01 -41.91 -15.54
N ALA A 115 -35.32 -41.22 -14.67
CA ALA A 115 -34.87 -39.82 -14.90
C ALA A 115 -33.80 -39.76 -16.01
N GLY A 116 -32.90 -40.74 -16.09
CA GLY A 116 -31.88 -40.89 -17.14
C GLY A 116 -30.77 -39.85 -17.21
N HIS A 117 -30.85 -38.81 -16.38
CA HIS A 117 -29.91 -37.71 -16.32
C HIS A 117 -29.78 -37.22 -14.88
N VAL A 118 -29.24 -38.09 -14.01
CA VAL A 118 -29.03 -37.77 -12.59
C VAL A 118 -27.54 -37.72 -12.27
N VAL A 119 -27.13 -36.70 -11.53
CA VAL A 119 -25.79 -36.59 -10.94
C VAL A 119 -25.91 -36.78 -9.43
N LEU A 120 -25.13 -37.68 -8.88
CA LEU A 120 -25.11 -38.06 -7.46
C LEU A 120 -23.81 -37.61 -6.83
N ALA A 121 -23.89 -36.96 -5.68
CA ALA A 121 -22.74 -36.48 -4.94
C ALA A 121 -22.03 -37.61 -4.19
N THR A 122 -20.70 -37.55 -4.13
CA THR A 122 -19.87 -38.31 -3.21
C THR A 122 -18.68 -37.50 -2.74
N THR A 123 -18.19 -37.78 -1.54
CA THR A 123 -16.88 -37.31 -1.04
C THR A 123 -15.91 -38.47 -0.83
N THR A 124 -16.35 -39.71 -1.14
CA THR A 124 -15.54 -40.92 -1.04
C THR A 124 -15.19 -41.38 -2.45
N VAL A 125 -13.93 -41.14 -2.84
CA VAL A 125 -13.41 -41.49 -4.17
C VAL A 125 -12.32 -42.53 -4.02
N GLY A 126 -12.46 -43.65 -4.73
CA GLY A 126 -11.47 -44.70 -4.81
C GLY A 126 -10.39 -44.40 -5.86
N PRO A 127 -9.40 -45.33 -6.03
CA PRO A 127 -8.36 -45.17 -7.02
C PRO A 127 -8.93 -44.95 -8.44
N HIS A 128 -8.31 -44.01 -9.19
CA HIS A 128 -8.72 -43.65 -10.56
C HIS A 128 -10.16 -43.15 -10.68
N GLY A 129 -10.66 -42.43 -9.66
CA GLY A 129 -11.99 -41.82 -9.70
C GLY A 129 -13.15 -42.79 -9.58
N THR A 130 -12.93 -44.02 -9.09
CA THR A 130 -14.01 -44.99 -8.89
C THR A 130 -14.88 -44.64 -7.67
N THR A 131 -16.16 -45.02 -7.72
CA THR A 131 -17.10 -44.72 -6.63
C THR A 131 -17.95 -45.93 -6.26
N ASP A 132 -18.45 -45.96 -5.02
CA ASP A 132 -19.38 -46.98 -4.53
C ASP A 132 -20.83 -46.50 -4.53
N VAL A 133 -21.11 -45.34 -5.14
CA VAL A 133 -22.44 -44.74 -5.19
C VAL A 133 -23.42 -45.69 -5.88
N LEU A 134 -24.53 -45.96 -5.24
CA LEU A 134 -25.56 -46.93 -5.69
C LEU A 134 -25.01 -48.29 -6.15
N GLY A 135 -23.98 -48.80 -5.44
CA GLY A 135 -23.31 -50.06 -5.73
C GLY A 135 -22.26 -50.01 -6.85
N GLY A 136 -21.79 -48.82 -7.17
CA GLY A 136 -20.62 -48.57 -8.00
C GLY A 136 -20.90 -48.11 -9.44
N ASP A 137 -19.83 -47.72 -10.12
CA ASP A 137 -19.88 -47.04 -11.43
C ASP A 137 -20.55 -47.90 -12.54
N ALA A 138 -20.52 -49.23 -12.44
CA ALA A 138 -21.18 -50.07 -13.40
C ALA A 138 -22.72 -49.94 -13.32
N ASN A 139 -23.24 -49.88 -12.10
CA ASN A 139 -24.68 -49.67 -11.85
C ASN A 139 -25.11 -48.25 -12.27
N LEU A 140 -24.30 -47.24 -11.94
CA LEU A 140 -24.59 -45.87 -12.35
C LEU A 140 -24.71 -45.73 -13.87
N ARG A 141 -23.79 -46.35 -14.63
CA ARG A 141 -23.89 -46.36 -16.10
C ARG A 141 -25.14 -47.09 -16.59
N HIS A 142 -25.55 -48.16 -15.93
CA HIS A 142 -26.75 -48.89 -16.27
C HIS A 142 -28.01 -48.03 -16.04
N PHE A 143 -28.03 -47.25 -14.98
CA PHE A 143 -29.13 -46.33 -14.65
C PHE A 143 -29.09 -44.99 -15.43
N GLY A 144 -28.10 -44.77 -16.27
CA GLY A 144 -27.94 -43.48 -16.97
C GLY A 144 -27.56 -42.33 -16.06
N ALA A 145 -27.03 -42.63 -14.88
CA ALA A 145 -26.56 -41.67 -13.88
C ALA A 145 -25.05 -41.60 -13.81
N ARG A 146 -24.52 -40.65 -13.09
CA ARG A 146 -23.11 -40.51 -12.78
C ARG A 146 -22.88 -40.03 -11.36
N ALA A 147 -21.76 -40.43 -10.76
CA ALA A 147 -21.26 -39.83 -9.54
C ALA A 147 -20.32 -38.67 -9.84
N ALA A 148 -20.18 -37.77 -8.88
CA ALA A 148 -19.25 -36.64 -8.95
C ALA A 148 -18.78 -36.22 -7.56
N ASP A 149 -17.58 -35.66 -7.49
CA ASP A 149 -16.97 -35.25 -6.23
C ASP A 149 -17.58 -33.94 -5.71
N ALA A 150 -18.17 -33.98 -4.52
CA ALA A 150 -18.78 -32.86 -3.83
C ALA A 150 -17.85 -32.23 -2.76
N THR A 151 -16.55 -32.57 -2.78
CA THR A 151 -15.60 -31.99 -1.83
C THR A 151 -15.40 -30.50 -2.11
N VAL A 152 -15.70 -29.67 -1.13
CA VAL A 152 -15.43 -28.23 -1.20
C VAL A 152 -14.03 -27.94 -0.67
N ILE A 153 -13.21 -27.28 -1.47
CA ILE A 153 -11.84 -26.89 -1.11
C ILE A 153 -11.81 -25.38 -0.86
N PRO A 154 -11.82 -24.93 0.40
CA PRO A 154 -11.75 -23.51 0.72
C PRO A 154 -10.34 -22.95 0.51
N ASP A 155 -10.24 -21.63 0.33
CA ASP A 155 -8.99 -20.90 0.36
C ASP A 155 -8.35 -20.94 1.78
N THR A 156 -7.14 -20.43 1.93
CA THR A 156 -6.36 -20.48 3.18
C THR A 156 -7.01 -19.73 4.37
N ASP A 157 -8.03 -18.95 4.11
CA ASP A 157 -8.83 -18.22 5.11
C ASP A 157 -10.16 -18.91 5.44
N GLY A 158 -10.42 -20.09 4.87
CA GLY A 158 -11.66 -20.86 5.09
C GLY A 158 -12.81 -20.51 4.16
N VAL A 159 -12.64 -19.54 3.26
CA VAL A 159 -13.69 -19.06 2.34
C VAL A 159 -13.59 -19.77 1.00
N SER A 160 -14.70 -20.28 0.50
CA SER A 160 -14.77 -20.93 -0.82
C SER A 160 -14.94 -19.87 -1.93
N ARG A 161 -13.90 -19.70 -2.75
CA ARG A 161 -13.90 -18.74 -3.87
C ARG A 161 -13.56 -19.39 -5.21
N ARG A 162 -13.10 -20.63 -5.18
CA ARG A 162 -12.51 -21.29 -6.35
C ARG A 162 -13.05 -22.70 -6.50
N MET A 163 -13.06 -23.17 -7.73
CA MET A 163 -13.46 -24.54 -8.10
C MET A 163 -12.45 -25.14 -9.07
N GLN A 164 -12.42 -26.47 -9.20
CA GLN A 164 -11.60 -27.22 -10.13
C GLN A 164 -12.48 -27.99 -11.11
N PHE A 165 -11.90 -28.45 -12.21
CA PHE A 165 -12.62 -29.32 -13.14
C PHE A 165 -12.80 -30.73 -12.57
N GLU A 166 -11.74 -31.30 -12.00
CA GLU A 166 -11.75 -32.60 -11.33
C GLU A 166 -11.00 -32.57 -10.01
N TYR A 167 -11.35 -33.46 -9.11
CA TYR A 167 -10.66 -33.71 -7.85
C TYR A 167 -10.56 -35.25 -7.65
N GLN A 168 -9.37 -35.75 -7.30
CA GLN A 168 -9.09 -37.18 -7.15
C GLN A 168 -9.51 -38.05 -8.36
N ASP A 169 -9.22 -37.59 -9.57
CA ASP A 169 -9.57 -38.25 -10.85
C ASP A 169 -11.11 -38.35 -11.10
N LEU A 170 -11.92 -37.61 -10.36
CA LEU A 170 -13.37 -37.55 -10.57
C LEU A 170 -13.80 -36.10 -10.85
N ASP A 171 -14.70 -35.89 -11.81
CA ASP A 171 -15.26 -34.58 -12.09
C ASP A 171 -15.90 -34.00 -10.82
N THR A 172 -15.68 -32.70 -10.54
CA THR A 172 -16.34 -32.03 -9.41
C THR A 172 -17.84 -31.91 -9.66
N PHE A 173 -18.62 -31.85 -8.59
CA PHE A 173 -20.07 -31.95 -8.66
C PHE A 173 -20.69 -30.83 -9.50
N GLY A 174 -20.23 -29.59 -9.34
CA GLY A 174 -20.66 -28.47 -10.17
C GLY A 174 -20.33 -28.65 -11.66
N VAL A 175 -19.14 -29.19 -11.98
CA VAL A 175 -18.72 -29.50 -13.36
C VAL A 175 -19.56 -30.62 -13.96
N ALA A 176 -19.77 -31.72 -13.21
CA ALA A 176 -20.57 -32.85 -13.65
C ALA A 176 -22.00 -32.45 -13.99
N ILE A 177 -22.63 -31.61 -13.16
CA ILE A 177 -23.96 -31.01 -13.41
C ILE A 177 -23.92 -30.20 -14.72
N ALA A 178 -22.92 -29.31 -14.88
CA ALA A 178 -22.82 -28.48 -16.07
C ALA A 178 -22.62 -29.29 -17.36
N GLN A 179 -21.85 -30.37 -17.31
CA GLN A 179 -21.67 -31.31 -18.44
C GLN A 179 -22.95 -32.06 -18.77
N ASN A 180 -23.61 -32.58 -17.74
CA ASN A 180 -24.81 -33.43 -17.88
C ASN A 180 -26.00 -32.64 -18.43
N ALA A 181 -26.11 -31.36 -18.08
CA ALA A 181 -27.14 -30.45 -18.59
C ALA A 181 -27.07 -30.26 -20.12
N ARG A 182 -25.96 -30.64 -20.76
CA ARG A 182 -25.74 -30.60 -22.21
C ARG A 182 -26.10 -29.25 -22.88
N MET A 183 -25.98 -28.16 -22.13
CA MET A 183 -26.26 -26.82 -22.66
C MET A 183 -25.07 -26.29 -23.50
N ARG A 184 -23.86 -26.72 -23.15
CA ARG A 184 -22.60 -26.45 -23.89
C ARG A 184 -21.56 -27.50 -23.50
N PRO A 185 -20.52 -27.72 -24.35
CA PRO A 185 -19.38 -28.56 -23.97
C PRO A 185 -18.61 -27.92 -22.82
N ILE A 186 -18.36 -28.68 -21.74
CA ILE A 186 -17.52 -28.28 -20.61
C ILE A 186 -16.29 -29.20 -20.61
N THR A 187 -15.11 -28.61 -20.69
CA THR A 187 -13.84 -29.34 -20.80
C THR A 187 -12.80 -28.80 -19.85
N ALA A 188 -11.85 -29.63 -19.43
CA ALA A 188 -10.73 -29.23 -18.59
C ALA A 188 -9.91 -28.05 -19.18
N ALA A 189 -9.84 -27.95 -20.50
CA ALA A 189 -9.14 -26.85 -21.19
C ALA A 189 -9.75 -25.47 -20.86
N MET A 190 -11.06 -25.39 -20.56
CA MET A 190 -11.70 -24.13 -20.13
C MET A 190 -11.19 -23.64 -18.77
N PHE A 191 -10.76 -24.58 -17.93
CA PHE A 191 -10.18 -24.32 -16.61
C PHE A 191 -8.66 -24.07 -16.68
N GLY A 192 -8.02 -24.36 -17.80
CA GLY A 192 -6.57 -24.33 -17.94
C GLY A 192 -5.88 -25.65 -17.57
N GLY A 193 -6.67 -26.68 -17.25
CA GLY A 193 -6.24 -28.03 -16.86
C GLY A 193 -7.23 -28.69 -15.91
N PRO A 194 -7.14 -30.00 -15.69
CA PRO A 194 -8.10 -30.72 -14.87
C PRO A 194 -8.09 -30.29 -13.40
N THR A 195 -6.93 -30.10 -12.81
CA THR A 195 -6.76 -29.70 -11.40
C THR A 195 -6.50 -28.21 -11.21
N THR A 196 -6.59 -27.41 -12.29
CA THR A 196 -6.39 -25.96 -12.20
C THR A 196 -7.59 -25.32 -11.51
N SER A 197 -7.30 -24.54 -10.48
CA SER A 197 -8.31 -23.82 -9.70
C SER A 197 -8.70 -22.52 -10.41
N VAL A 198 -10.00 -22.30 -10.64
CA VAL A 198 -10.57 -21.10 -11.25
C VAL A 198 -11.56 -20.42 -10.31
N PRO A 199 -11.74 -19.10 -10.39
CA PRO A 199 -12.69 -18.39 -9.54
C PRO A 199 -14.15 -18.82 -9.83
N ILE A 200 -14.93 -18.97 -8.76
CA ILE A 200 -16.40 -19.11 -8.84
C ILE A 200 -16.98 -17.71 -9.04
N ASP A 201 -17.86 -17.58 -10.01
CA ASP A 201 -18.66 -16.36 -10.20
C ASP A 201 -19.98 -16.47 -9.44
N TYR A 202 -20.04 -15.81 -8.27
CA TYR A 202 -21.21 -15.88 -7.41
C TYR A 202 -22.34 -14.96 -7.91
N ALA A 203 -23.55 -15.49 -8.02
CA ALA A 203 -24.75 -14.73 -8.38
C ALA A 203 -25.20 -13.72 -7.30
N GLY A 204 -24.73 -13.89 -6.07
CA GLY A 204 -25.05 -13.00 -4.96
C GLY A 204 -24.93 -13.67 -3.59
N PRO A 205 -25.41 -13.01 -2.53
CA PRO A 205 -25.41 -13.56 -1.19
C PRO A 205 -26.29 -14.82 -1.08
N PRO A 206 -26.15 -15.59 0.02
CA PRO A 206 -26.98 -16.76 0.28
C PRO A 206 -28.49 -16.48 0.04
N LEU A 207 -29.19 -17.46 -0.49
CA LEU A 207 -30.60 -17.41 -0.93
C LEU A 207 -30.83 -16.58 -2.22
N THR A 208 -29.81 -16.36 -3.03
CA THR A 208 -29.97 -15.77 -4.37
C THR A 208 -30.49 -16.79 -5.40
N VAL A 209 -30.13 -18.07 -5.26
CA VAL A 209 -30.62 -19.15 -6.12
C VAL A 209 -32.09 -19.44 -5.79
N PRO A 210 -32.98 -19.48 -6.80
CA PRO A 210 -34.40 -19.88 -6.58
C PRO A 210 -34.49 -21.21 -5.87
N SER A 211 -35.44 -21.36 -4.94
CA SER A 211 -35.51 -22.57 -4.14
C SER A 211 -36.96 -22.99 -3.80
N LEU A 212 -37.14 -24.29 -3.57
CA LEU A 212 -38.34 -24.91 -3.06
C LEU A 212 -38.01 -25.72 -1.81
N SER A 213 -38.92 -25.88 -0.86
CA SER A 213 -38.74 -26.84 0.22
C SER A 213 -38.96 -28.28 -0.28
N TYR A 214 -38.17 -29.22 0.23
CA TYR A 214 -38.21 -30.62 -0.15
C TYR A 214 -39.62 -31.24 0.07
N TRP A 215 -40.32 -30.91 1.18
CA TRP A 215 -41.65 -31.40 1.46
C TRP A 215 -42.65 -30.99 0.38
N GLN A 216 -42.55 -29.76 -0.17
CA GLN A 216 -43.41 -29.30 -1.25
C GLN A 216 -43.27 -30.17 -2.50
N VAL A 217 -42.03 -30.53 -2.82
CA VAL A 217 -41.73 -31.40 -3.96
C VAL A 217 -42.18 -32.84 -3.67
N TYR A 218 -41.97 -33.32 -2.45
CA TYR A 218 -42.43 -34.64 -2.01
C TYR A 218 -43.96 -34.79 -2.12
N GLU A 219 -44.72 -33.79 -1.71
CA GLU A 219 -46.19 -33.78 -1.83
C GLU A 219 -46.72 -33.37 -3.22
N ASN A 220 -45.81 -33.03 -4.14
CA ASN A 220 -46.13 -32.46 -5.46
C ASN A 220 -46.95 -31.15 -5.35
N ASP A 221 -46.71 -30.37 -4.28
CA ASP A 221 -47.37 -29.08 -3.99
C ASP A 221 -46.43 -27.91 -4.42
N PHE A 222 -46.18 -27.83 -5.71
CA PHE A 222 -45.41 -26.74 -6.30
C PHE A 222 -45.81 -26.51 -7.78
N PRO A 223 -45.64 -25.31 -8.31
CA PRO A 223 -45.95 -25.04 -9.71
C PRO A 223 -44.90 -25.68 -10.62
N ALA A 224 -45.29 -26.51 -11.60
CA ALA A 224 -44.35 -27.14 -12.54
C ALA A 224 -43.46 -26.11 -13.28
N SER A 225 -43.95 -24.87 -13.47
CA SER A 225 -43.14 -23.78 -14.05
C SER A 225 -41.91 -23.40 -13.23
N ALA A 226 -41.90 -23.72 -11.94
CA ALA A 226 -40.74 -23.45 -11.08
C ALA A 226 -39.50 -24.28 -11.49
N VAL A 227 -39.70 -25.51 -12.00
CA VAL A 227 -38.64 -26.47 -12.31
C VAL A 227 -38.54 -26.83 -13.79
N ARG A 228 -39.57 -26.55 -14.59
CA ARG A 228 -39.63 -26.95 -16.00
C ARG A 228 -38.45 -26.39 -16.80
N GLY A 229 -37.66 -27.29 -17.40
CA GLY A 229 -36.51 -26.98 -18.21
C GLY A 229 -35.29 -26.48 -17.40
N LYS A 230 -35.36 -26.55 -16.08
CA LYS A 230 -34.27 -26.11 -15.19
C LYS A 230 -33.47 -27.28 -14.64
N ILE A 231 -32.28 -27.00 -14.18
CA ILE A 231 -31.41 -27.87 -13.43
C ILE A 231 -31.81 -27.78 -11.96
N VAL A 232 -32.16 -28.90 -11.36
CA VAL A 232 -32.62 -28.96 -9.98
C VAL A 232 -31.60 -29.66 -9.12
N ILE A 233 -31.15 -28.99 -8.05
CA ILE A 233 -30.20 -29.54 -7.08
C ILE A 233 -30.94 -29.80 -5.77
N ILE A 234 -30.95 -31.04 -5.33
CA ILE A 234 -31.54 -31.46 -4.05
C ILE A 234 -30.42 -31.53 -3.03
N GLY A 235 -30.53 -30.82 -1.92
CA GLY A 235 -29.48 -30.89 -0.89
C GLY A 235 -29.89 -30.37 0.47
N ALA A 236 -29.02 -30.64 1.44
CA ALA A 236 -29.18 -30.26 2.82
C ALA A 236 -29.03 -28.74 2.98
N THR A 237 -29.99 -28.12 3.68
CA THR A 237 -29.90 -26.66 3.98
C THR A 237 -30.33 -26.36 5.42
N ALA A 238 -30.86 -27.33 6.14
CA ALA A 238 -31.13 -27.16 7.56
C ALA A 238 -29.82 -26.98 8.34
N SER A 239 -29.83 -26.05 9.26
CA SER A 239 -28.62 -25.71 10.07
C SER A 239 -28.11 -26.90 10.90
N THR A 240 -29.02 -27.83 11.23
CA THR A 240 -28.68 -29.07 11.96
C THR A 240 -27.88 -30.07 11.13
N LEU A 241 -27.92 -29.97 9.80
CA LEU A 241 -27.17 -30.84 8.89
C LEU A 241 -25.74 -30.35 8.58
N GLN A 242 -25.41 -29.13 8.99
CA GLN A 242 -24.06 -28.54 8.93
C GLN A 242 -23.43 -28.47 7.53
N ASP A 243 -24.22 -28.61 6.46
CA ASP A 243 -23.76 -28.42 5.09
C ASP A 243 -23.84 -26.95 4.69
N VAL A 244 -22.94 -26.13 5.29
CA VAL A 244 -22.88 -24.68 5.10
C VAL A 244 -21.42 -24.24 4.97
N HIS A 245 -21.19 -23.29 4.03
CA HIS A 245 -19.87 -22.85 3.65
C HIS A 245 -19.77 -21.32 3.71
N GLU A 246 -18.61 -20.84 4.14
CA GLU A 246 -18.27 -19.44 3.97
C GLU A 246 -17.85 -19.21 2.51
N THR A 247 -18.44 -18.21 1.86
CA THR A 247 -18.19 -17.88 0.45
C THR A 247 -17.86 -16.40 0.30
N ALA A 248 -17.33 -16.00 -0.86
CA ALA A 248 -17.03 -14.60 -1.16
C ALA A 248 -18.22 -13.63 -0.96
N THR A 249 -19.43 -14.14 -0.87
CA THR A 249 -20.66 -13.34 -0.72
C THR A 249 -21.37 -13.53 0.61
N SER A 250 -20.93 -14.44 1.47
CA SER A 250 -21.58 -14.75 2.77
C SER A 250 -21.60 -13.57 3.74
N GLY A 251 -20.56 -12.75 3.77
CA GLY A 251 -20.47 -11.56 4.62
C GLY A 251 -21.20 -10.32 4.10
N SER A 252 -21.94 -10.41 3.00
CA SER A 252 -22.58 -9.26 2.35
C SER A 252 -23.90 -8.82 2.98
N GLU A 253 -24.50 -9.65 3.84
CA GLU A 253 -25.71 -9.33 4.60
C GLU A 253 -25.40 -9.12 6.09
N ALA A 254 -26.18 -8.28 6.75
CA ALA A 254 -26.02 -7.99 8.18
C ALA A 254 -26.16 -9.23 9.09
N SER A 255 -26.71 -10.33 8.56
CA SER A 255 -26.91 -11.60 9.26
C SER A 255 -25.68 -12.52 9.26
N GLY A 256 -24.64 -12.24 8.43
CA GLY A 256 -23.47 -13.12 8.28
C GLY A 256 -23.82 -14.56 7.87
N ARG A 257 -24.92 -14.75 7.12
CA ARG A 257 -25.44 -16.08 6.79
C ARG A 257 -24.46 -16.85 5.89
N LEU A 258 -24.19 -18.10 6.24
CA LEU A 258 -23.42 -19.03 5.42
C LEU A 258 -24.26 -19.52 4.23
N MET A 259 -23.61 -19.91 3.14
CA MET A 259 -24.26 -20.48 1.95
C MET A 259 -24.35 -22.00 2.10
N SER A 260 -25.48 -22.61 1.74
CA SER A 260 -25.58 -24.07 1.73
C SER A 260 -24.74 -24.68 0.61
N GLY A 261 -24.26 -25.93 0.81
CA GLY A 261 -23.48 -26.67 -0.19
C GLY A 261 -24.18 -26.75 -1.53
N SER A 262 -25.47 -27.06 -1.54
CA SER A 262 -26.26 -27.14 -2.78
C SER A 262 -26.42 -25.80 -3.51
N GLU A 263 -26.41 -24.65 -2.78
CA GLU A 263 -26.41 -23.32 -3.41
C GLU A 263 -25.00 -22.94 -3.93
N LEU A 264 -23.95 -23.34 -3.21
CA LEU A 264 -22.55 -23.22 -3.68
C LEU A 264 -22.37 -23.97 -4.99
N VAL A 265 -22.78 -25.24 -5.04
CA VAL A 265 -22.70 -26.09 -6.24
C VAL A 265 -23.51 -25.50 -7.41
N ALA A 266 -24.66 -24.87 -7.14
CA ALA A 266 -25.42 -24.17 -8.17
C ALA A 266 -24.62 -23.01 -8.79
N ASN A 267 -23.86 -22.25 -8.00
CA ASN A 267 -22.96 -21.20 -8.48
C ASN A 267 -21.76 -21.76 -9.25
N GLU A 268 -21.19 -22.88 -8.83
CA GLU A 268 -20.11 -23.59 -9.56
C GLU A 268 -20.58 -24.06 -10.94
N ALA A 269 -21.72 -24.77 -10.99
CA ALA A 269 -22.29 -25.24 -12.25
C ALA A 269 -22.69 -24.08 -13.17
N ALA A 270 -23.24 -22.99 -12.62
CA ALA A 270 -23.56 -21.80 -13.36
C ALA A 270 -22.30 -21.12 -13.93
N THR A 271 -21.22 -21.04 -13.15
CA THR A 271 -19.92 -20.52 -13.59
C THR A 271 -19.37 -21.35 -14.75
N ALA A 272 -19.39 -22.68 -14.65
CA ALA A 272 -18.94 -23.57 -15.72
C ALA A 272 -19.80 -23.38 -16.99
N LEU A 273 -21.12 -23.33 -16.87
CA LEU A 273 -22.04 -23.10 -17.99
C LEU A 273 -21.88 -21.70 -18.62
N ALA A 274 -21.53 -20.69 -17.84
CA ALA A 274 -21.21 -19.35 -18.34
C ALA A 274 -19.83 -19.25 -19.03
N GLY A 275 -18.99 -20.31 -18.91
CA GLY A 275 -17.67 -20.39 -19.55
C GLY A 275 -16.55 -19.75 -18.77
N ILE A 276 -16.62 -19.82 -17.45
CA ILE A 276 -15.65 -19.23 -16.52
C ILE A 276 -15.50 -17.71 -16.81
N PRO A 277 -16.57 -16.94 -16.54
CA PRO A 277 -16.60 -15.53 -16.87
C PRO A 277 -15.59 -14.69 -16.07
N LEU A 278 -15.26 -15.16 -14.86
CA LEU A 278 -14.30 -14.51 -13.98
C LEU A 278 -12.94 -15.23 -14.07
N ARG A 279 -11.87 -14.49 -14.34
CA ARG A 279 -10.52 -15.04 -14.54
C ARG A 279 -9.46 -14.20 -13.86
N ASP A 280 -8.42 -14.84 -13.35
CA ASP A 280 -7.25 -14.16 -12.86
C ASP A 280 -6.50 -13.47 -14.01
N SER A 281 -5.97 -12.29 -13.74
CA SER A 281 -5.10 -11.59 -14.68
C SER A 281 -3.73 -12.31 -14.75
N PRO A 282 -3.08 -12.33 -15.92
CA PRO A 282 -1.73 -12.86 -16.03
C PRO A 282 -0.77 -12.18 -15.06
N GLY A 283 0.15 -12.94 -14.45
CA GLY A 283 1.06 -12.42 -13.41
C GLY A 283 1.88 -11.21 -13.85
N TRP A 284 2.27 -11.13 -15.14
CA TRP A 284 3.01 -9.98 -15.66
C TRP A 284 2.21 -8.66 -15.59
N VAL A 285 0.87 -8.71 -15.64
CA VAL A 285 0.00 -7.52 -15.49
C VAL A 285 0.12 -6.96 -14.08
N ASN A 286 0.07 -7.81 -13.05
CA ASN A 286 0.22 -7.40 -11.66
C ASN A 286 1.61 -6.80 -11.42
N VAL A 287 2.68 -7.42 -11.94
CA VAL A 287 4.05 -6.89 -11.85
C VAL A 287 4.15 -5.52 -12.53
N LEU A 288 3.58 -5.35 -13.72
CA LEU A 288 3.57 -4.06 -14.42
C LEU A 288 2.87 -2.97 -13.58
N LEU A 289 1.72 -3.29 -13.00
CA LEU A 289 0.96 -2.36 -12.15
C LEU A 289 1.73 -1.98 -10.88
N ILE A 290 2.44 -2.93 -10.26
CA ILE A 290 3.33 -2.67 -9.12
C ILE A 290 4.44 -1.68 -9.51
N ILE A 291 5.07 -1.87 -10.67
CA ILE A 291 6.12 -0.97 -11.17
C ILE A 291 5.55 0.43 -11.44
N VAL A 292 4.43 0.51 -12.16
CA VAL A 292 3.79 1.79 -12.51
C VAL A 292 3.40 2.58 -11.28
N LEU A 293 2.72 1.95 -10.30
CA LEU A 293 2.30 2.63 -9.09
C LEU A 293 3.48 2.95 -8.15
N GLY A 294 4.46 2.06 -8.04
CA GLY A 294 5.66 2.31 -7.25
C GLY A 294 6.51 3.49 -7.78
N CYS A 295 6.51 3.72 -9.10
CA CYS A 295 7.17 4.85 -9.72
C CYS A 295 6.35 6.16 -9.68
N ALA A 296 5.03 6.10 -9.46
CA ALA A 296 4.16 7.27 -9.58
C ALA A 296 4.51 8.39 -8.58
N ALA A 297 4.67 8.07 -7.30
CA ALA A 297 4.98 9.07 -6.27
C ALA A 297 6.36 9.74 -6.46
N PRO A 298 7.46 9.00 -6.72
CA PRO A 298 8.75 9.61 -7.02
C PRO A 298 8.77 10.51 -8.27
N LEU A 299 7.93 10.23 -9.27
CA LEU A 299 7.81 11.06 -10.48
C LEU A 299 7.02 12.35 -10.24
N LEU A 300 6.04 12.32 -9.34
CA LEU A 300 5.25 13.50 -8.96
C LEU A 300 5.93 14.38 -7.92
N GLY A 301 6.85 13.81 -7.13
CA GLY A 301 7.55 14.48 -6.03
C GLY A 301 8.66 15.40 -6.52
N THR A 302 8.35 16.65 -6.86
CA THR A 302 9.33 17.72 -7.13
C THR A 302 9.43 18.68 -5.93
N ARG A 303 10.58 19.39 -5.81
CA ARG A 303 10.85 20.35 -4.71
C ARG A 303 9.70 21.35 -4.53
N GLY A 304 9.26 21.53 -3.29
CA GLY A 304 8.24 22.53 -2.92
C GLY A 304 6.78 22.11 -3.12
N TRP A 305 6.49 20.87 -3.57
CA TRP A 305 5.14 20.43 -3.94
C TRP A 305 4.67 19.17 -3.21
N VAL A 306 5.15 18.92 -2.00
CA VAL A 306 4.84 17.73 -1.17
C VAL A 306 3.33 17.49 -1.05
N LEU A 307 2.55 18.52 -0.75
CA LEU A 307 1.09 18.37 -0.62
C LEU A 307 0.43 17.95 -1.93
N ARG A 308 0.90 18.49 -3.07
CA ARG A 308 0.37 18.11 -4.40
C ARG A 308 0.75 16.68 -4.77
N ALA A 309 1.96 16.23 -4.39
CA ALA A 309 2.39 14.84 -4.60
C ALA A 309 1.53 13.87 -3.77
N LEU A 310 1.22 14.19 -2.52
CA LEU A 310 0.32 13.41 -1.67
C LEU A 310 -1.11 13.36 -2.23
N LEU A 311 -1.66 14.50 -2.63
CA LEU A 311 -2.99 14.56 -3.23
C LEU A 311 -3.03 13.78 -4.56
N GLY A 312 -2.00 13.92 -5.40
CA GLY A 312 -1.87 13.16 -6.65
C GLY A 312 -1.81 11.66 -6.41
N ALA A 313 -1.04 11.21 -5.43
CA ALA A 313 -0.95 9.79 -5.07
C ALA A 313 -2.28 9.23 -4.52
N LEU A 314 -3.02 10.02 -3.72
CA LEU A 314 -4.36 9.65 -3.24
C LEU A 314 -5.35 9.51 -4.40
N ILE A 315 -5.33 10.44 -5.36
CA ILE A 315 -6.16 10.38 -6.56
C ILE A 315 -5.81 9.13 -7.39
N ILE A 316 -4.53 8.84 -7.58
CA ILE A 316 -4.07 7.64 -8.30
C ILE A 316 -4.56 6.38 -7.59
N ALA A 317 -4.45 6.30 -6.26
CA ALA A 317 -4.93 5.15 -5.48
C ALA A 317 -6.44 4.96 -5.64
N ALA A 318 -7.23 6.04 -5.58
CA ALA A 318 -8.68 5.99 -5.76
C ALA A 318 -9.07 5.57 -7.18
N LEU A 319 -8.44 6.14 -8.20
CA LEU A 319 -8.67 5.77 -9.60
C LEU A 319 -8.28 4.32 -9.88
N TYR A 320 -7.18 3.85 -9.26
CA TYR A 320 -6.75 2.47 -9.37
C TYR A 320 -7.77 1.51 -8.74
N ALA A 321 -8.28 1.80 -7.54
CA ALA A 321 -9.30 0.99 -6.89
C ALA A 321 -10.58 0.91 -7.74
N VAL A 322 -11.01 2.02 -8.34
CA VAL A 322 -12.15 2.04 -9.28
C VAL A 322 -11.85 1.20 -10.52
N ALA A 323 -10.65 1.33 -11.11
CA ALA A 323 -10.26 0.55 -12.28
C ALA A 323 -10.25 -0.96 -12.00
N VAL A 324 -9.75 -1.38 -10.83
CA VAL A 324 -9.76 -2.77 -10.38
C VAL A 324 -11.20 -3.29 -10.22
N GLN A 325 -12.13 -2.47 -9.68
CA GLN A 325 -13.54 -2.84 -9.58
C GLN A 325 -14.19 -2.95 -10.96
N LEU A 326 -13.92 -2.06 -11.87
CA LEU A 326 -14.43 -2.14 -13.26
C LEU A 326 -13.88 -3.36 -14.01
N ALA A 327 -12.60 -3.68 -13.82
CA ALA A 327 -11.98 -4.89 -14.34
C ALA A 327 -12.67 -6.15 -13.79
N PHE A 328 -12.95 -6.18 -12.49
CA PHE A 328 -13.69 -7.27 -11.85
C PHE A 328 -15.09 -7.43 -12.45
N ASN A 329 -15.82 -6.35 -12.62
CA ASN A 329 -17.15 -6.37 -13.24
C ASN A 329 -17.12 -6.84 -14.72
N SER A 330 -15.97 -6.67 -15.39
CA SER A 330 -15.73 -7.18 -16.76
C SER A 330 -15.11 -8.59 -16.80
N GLY A 331 -15.01 -9.26 -15.66
CA GLY A 331 -14.55 -10.65 -15.56
C GLY A 331 -13.04 -10.82 -15.36
N ARG A 332 -12.31 -9.79 -14.85
CA ARG A 332 -10.88 -9.89 -14.59
C ARG A 332 -10.54 -9.58 -13.13
N ILE A 333 -9.85 -10.50 -12.47
CA ILE A 333 -9.31 -10.32 -11.13
C ILE A 333 -7.89 -9.76 -11.26
N ILE A 334 -7.69 -8.52 -10.79
CA ILE A 334 -6.41 -7.82 -10.75
C ILE A 334 -6.04 -7.62 -9.29
N SER A 335 -4.76 -7.75 -8.93
CA SER A 335 -4.29 -7.47 -7.57
C SER A 335 -4.55 -6.01 -7.21
N LEU A 336 -5.09 -5.77 -6.01
CA LEU A 336 -5.34 -4.42 -5.49
C LEU A 336 -4.25 -3.99 -4.50
N ILE A 337 -3.90 -4.89 -3.57
CA ILE A 337 -3.08 -4.55 -2.40
C ILE A 337 -1.61 -4.36 -2.77
N ASP A 338 -1.02 -5.28 -3.55
CA ASP A 338 0.41 -5.22 -3.87
C ASP A 338 0.81 -3.93 -4.62
N PRO A 339 0.06 -3.46 -5.66
CA PRO A 339 0.36 -2.18 -6.31
C PRO A 339 0.14 -0.97 -5.42
N LEU A 340 -0.88 -0.98 -4.53
CA LEU A 340 -1.09 0.09 -3.56
C LEU A 340 -0.01 0.13 -2.49
N PHE A 341 0.50 -1.02 -2.07
CA PHE A 341 1.66 -1.10 -1.19
C PHE A 341 2.90 -0.49 -1.84
N ALA A 342 3.18 -0.80 -3.12
CA ALA A 342 4.29 -0.19 -3.85
C ALA A 342 4.14 1.34 -3.96
N LEU A 343 2.93 1.84 -4.20
CA LEU A 343 2.63 3.28 -4.17
C LEU A 343 2.91 3.90 -2.80
N LEU A 344 2.47 3.25 -1.72
CA LEU A 344 2.72 3.71 -0.34
C LEU A 344 4.22 3.80 -0.03
N VAL A 345 4.98 2.77 -0.37
CA VAL A 345 6.45 2.77 -0.21
C VAL A 345 7.09 3.90 -1.01
N GLY A 346 6.61 4.12 -2.25
CA GLY A 346 7.04 5.23 -3.10
C GLY A 346 6.78 6.61 -2.45
N ILE A 347 5.61 6.79 -1.84
CA ILE A 347 5.25 8.03 -1.11
C ILE A 347 6.20 8.24 0.08
N VAL A 348 6.31 7.24 0.96
CA VAL A 348 7.15 7.33 2.17
C VAL A 348 8.61 7.59 1.80
N GLY A 349 9.14 6.87 0.81
CA GLY A 349 10.51 7.07 0.33
C GLY A 349 10.74 8.46 -0.25
N THR A 350 9.79 9.00 -1.03
CA THR A 350 9.88 10.35 -1.60
C THR A 350 9.87 11.42 -0.51
N LEU A 351 8.96 11.30 0.46
CA LEU A 351 8.89 12.21 1.61
C LEU A 351 10.17 12.20 2.44
N SER A 352 10.73 11.00 2.68
CA SER A 352 11.99 10.83 3.41
C SER A 352 13.15 11.53 2.70
N VAL A 353 13.26 11.37 1.39
CA VAL A 353 14.33 12.02 0.59
C VAL A 353 14.17 13.53 0.62
N VAL A 354 12.96 14.07 0.42
CA VAL A 354 12.70 15.52 0.46
C VAL A 354 13.07 16.08 1.84
N TYR A 355 12.60 15.46 2.91
CA TYR A 355 12.89 15.89 4.29
C TYR A 355 14.39 15.89 4.60
N LEU A 356 15.11 14.80 4.25
CA LEU A 356 16.54 14.70 4.47
C LEU A 356 17.32 15.75 3.66
N THR A 357 16.95 15.98 2.40
CA THR A 357 17.61 16.97 1.54
C THR A 357 17.44 18.37 2.10
N GLU A 358 16.22 18.77 2.51
CA GLU A 358 15.98 20.06 3.14
C GLU A 358 16.74 20.24 4.46
N ALA A 359 16.81 19.19 5.28
CA ALA A 359 17.57 19.23 6.54
C ALA A 359 19.07 19.43 6.29
N PHE A 360 19.65 18.73 5.32
CA PHE A 360 21.06 18.89 4.94
C PHE A 360 21.36 20.28 4.36
N GLU A 361 20.49 20.82 3.50
CA GLU A 361 20.67 22.15 2.92
C GLU A 361 20.66 23.25 4.01
N ARG A 362 19.72 23.16 4.96
CA ARG A 362 19.67 24.08 6.12
C ARG A 362 20.92 23.98 6.99
N GLN A 363 21.40 22.78 7.27
CA GLN A 363 22.59 22.59 8.09
C GLN A 363 23.85 23.06 7.36
N TYR A 364 23.97 22.85 6.08
CA TYR A 364 25.08 23.35 5.26
C TYR A 364 25.12 24.87 5.23
N ALA A 365 24.00 25.54 4.98
CA ALA A 365 23.87 26.97 5.02
C ALA A 365 24.27 27.53 6.40
N ARG A 366 23.79 26.91 7.49
CA ARG A 366 24.14 27.28 8.86
C ARG A 366 25.65 27.22 9.12
N THR A 367 26.32 26.16 8.67
CA THR A 367 27.76 25.97 8.86
C THR A 367 28.60 27.00 8.10
N LEU A 368 28.15 27.39 6.89
CA LEU A 368 28.83 28.43 6.12
C LEU A 368 28.69 29.80 6.79
N PHE A 369 27.50 30.19 7.21
CA PHE A 369 27.26 31.48 7.88
C PHE A 369 27.96 31.59 9.25
N ALA A 370 28.04 30.49 9.99
CA ALA A 370 28.70 30.46 11.30
C ALA A 370 30.19 30.83 11.27
N ARG A 371 30.82 30.88 10.10
CA ARG A 371 32.22 31.33 9.95
C ARG A 371 32.38 32.85 9.98
N PHE A 372 31.33 33.61 9.73
CA PHE A 372 31.40 35.06 9.56
C PHE A 372 30.65 35.82 10.66
N VAL A 373 29.72 35.18 11.35
CA VAL A 373 28.87 35.80 12.38
C VAL A 373 28.74 34.92 13.62
N PRO A 374 28.53 35.48 14.81
CA PRO A 374 28.29 34.70 16.02
C PRO A 374 27.12 33.71 15.85
N PRO A 375 27.17 32.52 16.49
CA PRO A 375 26.15 31.46 16.30
C PRO A 375 24.71 31.92 16.53
N GLY A 376 24.46 32.81 17.50
CA GLY A 376 23.13 33.37 17.77
C GLY A 376 22.58 34.27 16.67
N VAL A 377 23.44 34.85 15.86
CA VAL A 377 23.07 35.71 14.73
C VAL A 377 22.68 34.88 13.52
N VAL A 378 23.33 33.73 13.32
CA VAL A 378 23.01 32.81 12.22
C VAL A 378 21.56 32.35 12.27
N ASP A 379 21.08 31.98 13.45
CA ASP A 379 19.71 31.48 13.63
C ASP A 379 18.66 32.60 13.34
N GLU A 380 18.99 33.85 13.63
CA GLU A 380 18.10 34.97 13.36
C GLU A 380 18.09 35.39 11.89
N VAL A 381 19.23 35.38 11.24
CA VAL A 381 19.35 35.66 9.80
C VAL A 381 18.64 34.59 8.97
N LEU A 382 18.73 33.31 9.35
CA LEU A 382 18.04 32.20 8.67
C LEU A 382 16.53 32.20 8.88
N LYS A 383 16.01 32.89 9.89
CA LYS A 383 14.55 33.07 10.10
C LYS A 383 13.94 34.17 9.22
N ARG A 384 14.77 35.07 8.69
CA ARG A 384 14.31 36.14 7.80
C ARG A 384 14.06 35.58 6.41
N THR A 385 12.97 35.95 5.80
CA THR A 385 12.52 35.51 4.47
C THR A 385 13.49 35.96 3.37
N ASP A 386 13.50 35.26 2.22
CA ASP A 386 14.34 35.51 1.04
C ASP A 386 14.35 37.00 0.53
N ASP A 387 13.36 37.80 0.87
CA ASP A 387 13.32 39.22 0.49
C ASP A 387 14.37 40.08 1.21
N ASP A 388 14.82 39.67 2.41
CA ASP A 388 15.85 40.39 3.17
C ASP A 388 17.29 40.06 2.73
N LEU A 389 17.48 39.05 1.87
CA LEU A 389 18.77 38.59 1.35
C LEU A 389 19.09 39.10 -0.06
N ARG A 390 18.22 39.93 -0.65
CA ARG A 390 18.46 40.53 -1.97
C ARG A 390 19.57 41.60 -1.93
N LEU A 391 20.17 41.85 -3.12
CA LEU A 391 21.07 43.01 -3.29
C LEU A 391 20.41 44.28 -2.80
N GLY A 392 20.98 44.92 -1.78
CA GLY A 392 20.44 46.10 -1.12
C GLY A 392 20.97 46.21 0.31
N GLY A 393 20.71 47.31 0.97
CA GLY A 393 21.18 47.58 2.32
C GLY A 393 20.12 48.25 3.17
N LEU A 394 20.28 48.13 4.50
CA LEU A 394 19.50 48.83 5.51
C LEU A 394 20.38 49.85 6.22
N GLU A 395 19.85 51.08 6.37
CA GLU A 395 20.52 52.11 7.19
C GLU A 395 20.41 51.69 8.68
N ARG A 396 21.56 51.61 9.36
CA ARG A 396 21.66 51.29 10.78
C ARG A 396 22.64 52.18 11.48
N VAL A 397 22.44 52.36 12.78
CA VAL A 397 23.44 52.99 13.66
C VAL A 397 24.30 51.88 14.24
N CYS A 398 25.56 51.84 13.86
CA CYS A 398 26.49 50.81 14.20
C CYS A 398 27.84 51.39 14.65
N THR A 399 28.67 50.55 15.26
CA THR A 399 30.10 50.87 15.45
C THR A 399 30.91 50.04 14.49
N VAL A 400 31.69 50.70 13.64
CA VAL A 400 32.66 50.06 12.72
C VAL A 400 34.01 50.05 13.36
N MET A 401 34.68 48.91 13.27
CA MET A 401 36.05 48.69 13.76
C MET A 401 36.95 48.37 12.57
N PHE A 402 38.07 49.06 12.51
CA PHE A 402 39.23 48.70 11.69
C PHE A 402 40.42 48.42 12.58
N THR A 403 41.18 47.42 12.23
CA THR A 403 42.43 47.06 12.94
C THR A 403 43.53 46.78 11.95
N ASP A 404 44.77 47.10 12.33
CA ASP A 404 45.95 46.83 11.53
C ASP A 404 47.17 46.54 12.42
N LEU A 405 48.08 45.66 11.96
CA LEU A 405 49.24 45.22 12.72
C LEU A 405 50.45 46.05 12.35
N ARG A 406 50.96 46.87 13.24
CA ARG A 406 52.05 47.79 12.97
C ARG A 406 53.37 47.06 12.74
N GLY A 407 53.96 47.30 11.56
CA GLY A 407 55.26 46.69 11.15
C GLY A 407 55.16 45.33 10.48
N PHE A 408 53.90 44.82 10.22
CA PHE A 408 53.72 43.54 9.60
C PHE A 408 54.24 43.47 8.16
N THR A 409 54.10 44.55 7.38
CA THR A 409 54.66 44.61 6.01
C THR A 409 56.14 44.34 5.98
N SER A 410 56.93 45.00 6.83
CA SER A 410 58.41 44.77 6.91
C SER A 410 58.76 43.36 7.41
N PHE A 411 57.96 42.81 8.32
CA PHE A 411 58.05 41.41 8.75
C PHE A 411 57.82 40.45 7.61
N SER A 412 56.74 40.63 6.87
CA SER A 412 56.36 39.73 5.79
C SER A 412 57.36 39.71 4.63
N GLU A 413 57.99 40.84 4.34
CA GLU A 413 59.06 40.93 3.32
C GLU A 413 60.32 40.18 3.73
N SER A 414 60.55 40.00 5.04
CA SER A 414 61.77 39.38 5.58
C SER A 414 61.66 37.87 5.84
N GLN A 415 60.44 37.29 5.70
CA GLN A 415 60.16 35.92 6.07
C GLN A 415 59.71 35.06 4.89
N PRO A 416 59.83 33.72 4.92
CA PRO A 416 59.29 32.81 3.93
C PRO A 416 57.74 32.91 3.91
N ALA A 417 57.15 32.92 2.73
CA ALA A 417 55.69 33.09 2.55
C ALA A 417 54.82 32.08 3.36
N ALA A 418 55.27 30.83 3.48
CA ALA A 418 54.57 29.82 4.28
C ALA A 418 54.49 30.21 5.76
N HIS A 419 55.58 30.77 6.32
CA HIS A 419 55.64 31.23 7.69
C HIS A 419 54.80 32.50 7.90
N VAL A 420 54.81 33.41 6.94
CA VAL A 420 53.94 34.63 6.98
C VAL A 420 52.45 34.21 7.05
N ILE A 421 52.04 33.20 6.26
CA ILE A 421 50.66 32.68 6.30
C ILE A 421 50.34 32.08 7.68
N GLU A 422 51.25 31.34 8.28
CA GLU A 422 51.06 30.77 9.62
C GLU A 422 50.86 31.85 10.68
N VAL A 423 51.76 32.83 10.69
CA VAL A 423 51.72 33.98 11.62
C VAL A 423 50.46 34.80 11.47
N VAL A 424 50.09 35.13 10.24
CA VAL A 424 48.85 35.89 9.98
C VAL A 424 47.62 35.14 10.38
N ASN A 425 47.54 33.83 10.08
CA ASN A 425 46.38 33.03 10.47
C ASN A 425 46.21 32.91 11.98
N TYR A 426 47.29 32.74 12.74
CA TYR A 426 47.24 32.71 14.19
C TYR A 426 46.78 34.07 14.75
N TYR A 427 47.32 35.16 14.26
CA TYR A 427 46.90 36.52 14.62
C TYR A 427 45.44 36.77 14.34
N LEU A 428 44.98 36.51 13.10
CA LEU A 428 43.58 36.70 12.68
C LEU A 428 42.65 35.87 13.53
N ASN A 429 43.00 34.63 13.89
CA ASN A 429 42.20 33.79 14.77
C ASN A 429 42.03 34.40 16.16
N GLU A 430 43.14 34.81 16.82
CA GLU A 430 43.06 35.42 18.16
C GLU A 430 42.22 36.71 18.17
N MET A 431 42.37 37.56 17.14
CA MET A 431 41.60 38.83 17.05
C MET A 431 40.11 38.58 16.74
N THR A 432 39.85 37.61 15.86
CA THR A 432 38.45 37.23 15.51
C THR A 432 37.69 36.67 16.71
N GLU A 433 38.37 35.88 17.57
CA GLU A 433 37.73 35.37 18.80
C GLU A 433 37.27 36.53 19.72
N ALA A 434 38.05 37.58 19.85
CA ALA A 434 37.67 38.77 20.62
C ALA A 434 36.46 39.50 19.98
N ILE A 435 36.45 39.67 18.65
CA ILE A 435 35.37 40.32 17.93
C ILE A 435 34.06 39.54 18.10
N LEU A 436 34.08 38.24 17.80
CA LEU A 436 32.93 37.37 17.88
C LEU A 436 32.42 37.18 19.33
N GLY A 437 33.37 37.10 20.30
CA GLY A 437 33.06 36.96 21.72
C GLY A 437 32.28 38.15 22.30
N HIS A 438 32.51 39.33 21.78
CA HIS A 438 31.74 40.53 22.12
C HIS A 438 30.52 40.79 21.20
N GLY A 439 30.18 39.81 20.33
CA GLY A 439 29.00 39.88 19.46
C GLY A 439 29.19 40.75 18.22
N GLY A 440 30.45 41.04 17.84
CA GLY A 440 30.77 41.72 16.59
C GLY A 440 30.61 40.79 15.39
N THR A 441 30.38 41.37 14.24
CA THR A 441 30.30 40.68 12.94
C THR A 441 31.56 40.97 12.15
N LEU A 442 32.26 39.92 11.74
CA LEU A 442 33.41 40.02 10.86
C LEU A 442 32.95 40.37 9.45
N ILE A 443 33.50 41.42 8.86
CA ILE A 443 33.18 41.88 7.52
C ILE A 443 34.22 41.36 6.51
N ASP A 444 35.49 41.68 6.74
CA ASP A 444 36.56 41.28 5.81
C ASP A 444 37.92 41.24 6.51
N TYR A 445 38.85 40.47 5.91
CA TYR A 445 40.25 40.48 6.22
C TYR A 445 41.04 41.22 5.10
N MET A 446 41.77 42.25 5.47
CA MET A 446 42.56 43.09 4.55
C MET A 446 44.04 42.89 4.78
N GLY A 447 44.55 41.67 4.42
CA GLY A 447 45.92 41.27 4.78
C GLY A 447 46.01 40.93 6.27
N ASP A 448 46.72 41.75 7.03
CA ASP A 448 46.78 41.73 8.50
C ASP A 448 45.72 42.63 9.17
N GLY A 449 45.01 43.39 8.38
CA GLY A 449 43.92 44.22 8.87
C GLY A 449 42.59 43.48 8.98
N ILE A 450 41.73 43.88 9.93
CA ILE A 450 40.41 43.32 10.11
C ILE A 450 39.37 44.45 10.05
N MET A 451 38.33 44.24 9.29
CA MET A 451 37.11 45.06 9.33
C MET A 451 35.99 44.31 10.03
N ALA A 452 35.40 44.89 11.06
CA ALA A 452 34.30 44.34 11.80
C ALA A 452 33.23 45.42 12.11
N VAL A 453 32.02 44.97 12.41
CA VAL A 453 30.90 45.87 12.78
C VAL A 453 30.16 45.31 13.99
N PHE A 454 29.69 46.20 14.87
CA PHE A 454 28.85 45.92 16.01
C PHE A 454 27.52 46.66 15.81
N GLY A 455 26.38 45.97 15.98
CA GLY A 455 25.03 46.52 15.70
C GLY A 455 24.45 46.13 14.34
N ALA A 456 25.16 45.24 13.60
CA ALA A 456 24.68 44.64 12.35
C ALA A 456 25.16 43.18 12.22
N PRO A 457 24.42 42.26 11.59
CA PRO A 457 23.09 42.46 10.99
C PRO A 457 21.94 42.56 12.02
N LEU A 458 22.19 42.23 13.27
CA LEU A 458 21.24 42.39 14.37
C LEU A 458 21.48 43.74 15.10
N ASP A 459 20.37 44.34 15.51
CA ASP A 459 20.42 45.58 16.30
C ASP A 459 20.98 45.29 17.70
N GLN A 460 21.93 46.12 18.15
CA GLN A 460 22.55 46.04 19.47
C GLN A 460 22.55 47.46 20.07
N ALA A 461 21.76 47.67 21.10
CA ALA A 461 21.66 48.99 21.76
C ALA A 461 23.02 49.41 22.38
N ASP A 462 23.87 48.46 22.72
CA ASP A 462 25.19 48.62 23.37
C ASP A 462 26.34 48.38 22.38
N HIS A 463 26.14 48.54 21.06
CA HIS A 463 27.14 48.27 20.01
C HIS A 463 28.48 48.99 20.24
N ALA A 464 28.46 50.23 20.74
CA ALA A 464 29.66 51.01 20.99
C ALA A 464 30.47 50.45 22.18
N ASP A 465 29.78 50.09 23.26
CA ASP A 465 30.43 49.50 24.44
C ASP A 465 31.03 48.12 24.13
N ARG A 466 30.33 47.31 23.31
CA ARG A 466 30.84 46.02 22.83
C ARG A 466 32.10 46.16 21.96
N ALA A 467 32.06 47.13 21.03
CA ALA A 467 33.23 47.41 20.19
C ALA A 467 34.45 47.84 21.02
N LEU A 468 34.20 48.72 22.02
CA LEU A 468 35.28 49.17 22.92
C LEU A 468 35.80 48.02 23.80
N ALA A 469 34.92 47.17 24.32
CA ALA A 469 35.31 45.98 25.11
C ALA A 469 36.14 45.00 24.27
N SER A 470 35.72 44.74 23.03
CA SER A 470 36.47 43.92 22.08
C SER A 470 37.86 44.49 21.78
N ALA A 471 37.95 45.80 21.45
CA ALA A 471 39.22 46.49 21.22
C ALA A 471 40.15 46.39 22.45
N ARG A 472 39.60 46.56 23.64
CA ARG A 472 40.35 46.43 24.89
C ARG A 472 40.88 45.01 25.09
N GLU A 473 40.05 43.98 24.89
CA GLU A 473 40.50 42.57 24.96
C GLU A 473 41.60 42.28 23.95
N MET A 474 41.45 42.76 22.72
CA MET A 474 42.47 42.60 21.67
C MET A 474 43.81 43.19 22.12
N LEU A 475 43.83 44.40 22.65
CA LEU A 475 45.07 45.10 23.04
C LEU A 475 45.68 44.54 24.34
N THR A 476 44.88 44.20 25.34
CA THR A 476 45.38 43.84 26.68
C THR A 476 45.48 42.33 26.92
N GLY A 477 44.81 41.49 26.12
CA GLY A 477 44.79 40.05 26.26
C GLY A 477 45.35 39.34 25.05
N ARG A 478 44.74 39.54 23.88
CA ARG A 478 45.02 38.77 22.68
C ARG A 478 46.35 39.13 22.00
N LEU A 479 46.67 40.42 21.85
CA LEU A 479 47.90 40.87 21.27
C LEU A 479 49.12 40.45 22.11
N PRO A 480 49.15 40.55 23.44
CA PRO A 480 50.20 40.01 24.27
C PRO A 480 50.37 38.49 24.09
N LYS A 481 49.28 37.73 24.01
CA LYS A 481 49.29 36.28 23.77
C LYS A 481 49.91 35.95 22.42
N PHE A 482 49.55 36.69 21.37
CA PHE A 482 50.13 36.56 20.03
C PHE A 482 51.64 36.86 20.04
N ASN A 483 52.07 37.96 20.67
CA ASN A 483 53.47 38.32 20.78
C ASN A 483 54.30 37.28 21.58
N GLN A 484 53.72 36.70 22.63
CA GLN A 484 54.33 35.62 23.38
C GLN A 484 54.49 34.37 22.50
N TRP A 485 53.47 33.99 21.75
CA TRP A 485 53.50 32.87 20.82
C TRP A 485 54.61 33.07 19.76
N LEU A 486 54.75 34.29 19.19
CA LEU A 486 55.85 34.62 18.26
C LEU A 486 57.24 34.44 18.90
N THR A 487 57.37 34.85 20.13
CA THR A 487 58.62 34.67 20.88
C THR A 487 58.94 33.19 21.09
N ASP A 488 57.95 32.39 21.42
CA ASP A 488 58.08 30.95 21.61
C ASP A 488 58.43 30.21 20.29
N GLN A 489 58.06 30.79 19.14
CA GLN A 489 58.46 30.33 17.81
C GLN A 489 59.90 30.82 17.39
N GLY A 490 60.58 31.54 18.26
CA GLY A 490 61.92 32.01 18.00
C GLY A 490 62.04 33.37 17.27
N HIS A 491 60.89 34.12 17.20
CA HIS A 491 60.88 35.45 16.59
C HIS A 491 60.84 36.53 17.67
N PRO A 492 61.89 37.34 17.79
CA PRO A 492 61.93 38.38 18.81
C PRO A 492 61.07 39.63 18.48
N SER A 493 60.28 39.58 17.45
CA SER A 493 59.41 40.68 17.02
C SER A 493 58.21 40.84 17.96
N SER A 494 58.00 42.06 18.46
CA SER A 494 56.82 42.40 19.23
C SER A 494 55.96 43.40 18.42
N PHE A 495 54.82 42.92 17.97
CA PHE A 495 53.90 43.74 17.19
C PHE A 495 53.06 44.68 18.10
N ARG A 496 52.77 45.84 17.58
CA ARG A 496 51.73 46.74 18.09
C ARG A 496 50.56 46.73 17.15
N MET A 497 49.39 47.15 17.60
CA MET A 497 48.18 47.17 16.81
C MET A 497 47.56 48.56 16.83
N GLY A 498 47.12 49.03 15.69
CA GLY A 498 46.22 50.16 15.53
C GLY A 498 44.77 49.71 15.54
N ILE A 499 43.88 50.40 16.26
CA ILE A 499 42.43 50.14 16.23
C ILE A 499 41.71 51.48 16.07
N GLY A 500 40.86 51.56 15.03
CA GLY A 500 39.97 52.68 14.79
C GLY A 500 38.52 52.27 15.02
N LEU A 501 37.83 52.98 15.93
CA LEU A 501 36.41 52.80 16.21
C LEU A 501 35.65 54.07 15.85
N ASN A 502 34.53 53.93 15.12
CA ASN A 502 33.61 55.05 14.89
C ASN A 502 32.17 54.56 14.88
N SER A 503 31.32 55.30 15.57
CA SER A 503 29.91 55.02 15.70
C SER A 503 29.08 56.03 14.90
N GLY A 504 28.08 55.54 14.14
CA GLY A 504 27.20 56.37 13.35
C GLY A 504 26.34 55.59 12.37
N LYS A 505 25.68 56.32 11.51
CA LYS A 505 24.86 55.71 10.47
C LYS A 505 25.73 55.09 9.38
N VAL A 506 25.39 53.88 9.02
CA VAL A 506 25.97 53.12 7.92
C VAL A 506 24.91 52.36 7.13
N MET A 507 25.17 52.12 5.87
CA MET A 507 24.38 51.23 5.06
C MET A 507 24.99 49.80 5.21
N CYS A 508 24.25 48.90 5.80
CA CYS A 508 24.62 47.49 5.98
C CYS A 508 23.87 46.59 5.02
N GLY A 509 24.53 45.77 4.23
CA GLY A 509 23.84 44.89 3.31
C GLY A 509 24.75 44.13 2.35
N ASN A 510 24.12 43.45 1.43
CA ASN A 510 24.77 42.63 0.40
C ASN A 510 25.17 43.53 -0.79
N VAL A 511 26.46 43.63 -1.06
CA VAL A 511 27.05 44.42 -2.16
C VAL A 511 27.87 43.48 -3.05
N GLY A 512 27.74 43.62 -4.38
CA GLY A 512 28.50 42.87 -5.35
C GLY A 512 27.75 42.59 -6.63
N ALA A 513 28.24 41.63 -7.41
CA ALA A 513 27.61 41.10 -8.60
C ALA A 513 26.84 39.81 -8.27
N GLU A 514 25.89 39.41 -9.14
CA GLU A 514 25.10 38.17 -8.95
C GLU A 514 25.96 36.91 -8.65
N GLN A 515 27.18 36.87 -9.14
CA GLN A 515 28.09 35.72 -8.96
C GLN A 515 28.98 35.84 -7.74
N ARG A 516 29.13 37.01 -7.11
CA ARG A 516 29.96 37.26 -5.94
C ARG A 516 29.36 38.40 -5.11
N VAL A 517 28.70 38.03 -4.06
CA VAL A 517 28.06 38.93 -3.10
C VAL A 517 28.86 38.90 -1.79
N ALA A 518 29.16 40.06 -1.21
CA ALA A 518 29.73 40.17 0.11
C ALA A 518 28.85 41.03 0.99
N TYR A 519 28.60 40.60 2.24
CA TYR A 519 27.98 41.44 3.23
C TYR A 519 28.99 42.49 3.71
N THR A 520 28.62 43.77 3.63
CA THR A 520 29.54 44.85 3.99
C THR A 520 28.78 46.06 4.57
N VAL A 521 29.55 46.99 5.11
CA VAL A 521 29.03 48.28 5.66
C VAL A 521 29.67 49.45 4.94
N ILE A 522 28.83 50.37 4.44
CA ILE A 522 29.27 51.50 3.63
C ILE A 522 28.75 52.80 4.27
N GLY A 523 29.57 53.83 4.33
CA GLY A 523 29.21 55.13 4.82
C GLY A 523 30.39 55.96 5.30
N ASP A 524 30.15 57.23 5.60
CA ASP A 524 31.19 58.12 6.15
C ASP A 524 31.71 57.63 7.50
N THR A 525 30.86 56.99 8.30
CA THR A 525 31.23 56.33 9.56
C THR A 525 32.31 55.27 9.34
N THR A 526 32.24 54.46 8.27
CA THR A 526 33.20 53.43 7.90
C THR A 526 34.54 54.06 7.50
N ASN A 527 34.50 55.08 6.64
CA ASN A 527 35.71 55.76 6.19
C ASN A 527 36.43 56.48 7.36
N THR A 528 35.67 57.04 8.28
CA THR A 528 36.21 57.72 9.47
C THR A 528 36.86 56.69 10.41
N ALA A 529 36.27 55.52 10.65
CA ALA A 529 36.88 54.44 11.45
C ALA A 529 38.23 54.00 10.88
N SER A 530 38.31 53.83 9.55
CA SER A 530 39.58 53.50 8.87
C SER A 530 40.64 54.60 9.03
N ARG A 531 40.25 55.86 8.93
CA ARG A 531 41.20 56.98 9.13
C ARG A 531 41.70 57.06 10.57
N ILE A 532 40.83 56.81 11.56
CA ILE A 532 41.20 56.77 12.98
C ILE A 532 42.22 55.64 13.21
N GLU A 533 42.02 54.47 12.63
CA GLU A 533 42.96 53.36 12.70
C GLU A 533 44.32 53.79 12.20
N GLY A 534 44.43 54.43 11.04
CA GLY A 534 45.68 54.95 10.48
C GLY A 534 46.39 56.01 11.32
N MET A 535 45.75 56.62 12.29
CA MET A 535 46.35 57.62 13.20
C MET A 535 46.89 57.02 14.51
N THR A 536 46.52 55.79 14.81
CA THR A 536 46.95 55.05 16.01
C THR A 536 48.10 54.11 15.70
#